data_1b83d470aeb4c2dbdc182930f86ac74b
#
_entry.id   1b83d470aeb4c2dbdc182930f86ac74b
#
_cell.length_a   1.000
_cell.length_b   1.000
_cell.length_c   1.000
_cell.angle_alpha   90.00
_cell.angle_beta   90.00
_cell.angle_gamma   90.00
#
_symmetry.space_group_name_H-M   'P 1'
#
loop_
_entity.id
_entity.type
_entity.pdbx_description
1 polymer ?
#
loop_
_entity_poly.entity_id
_entity_poly.type
_entity_poly.pdbx_seq_one_letter_code
_entity_poly.pdbx_strand_id
1 'polypeptide(L)'
;MKLIDALGVEHRPLAGTEAPRIVSLVPSLTELLCDLGLAGALVGRTGFCIHPAATVRAIAKVGGTKDVNIDKIRRLAPTHLVVNIDENEKPTVDALAAFIPNVIVTHPLDPRDNPGLYRLLGGIFGAGEAAERLCAAFEQEYTALSALAPQPLRRVLYCIWQDPWMTVGRDTYIARMLALAGMQQWQAPEEQRRYPVFTWSDALVNEIDEVLLSSEPYRFTEDHVDAIERQTGRPARLVDGEMMSWYGSRAIAGMRYLRGLRQD
;
A
#
# COMPACT_ATOMS: atom_id res chain seq x y z
N MET A 1 -20.75 -9.69 -10.68
CA MET A 1 -20.22 -8.46 -10.05
C MET A 1 -19.65 -7.57 -11.15
N LYS A 2 -19.89 -6.26 -11.12
CA LYS A 2 -19.25 -5.31 -12.04
C LYS A 2 -17.80 -5.10 -11.63
N LEU A 3 -16.88 -5.11 -12.60
CA LEU A 3 -15.45 -4.92 -12.39
C LEU A 3 -15.12 -3.44 -12.63
N ILE A 4 -15.39 -2.60 -11.62
CA ILE A 4 -15.25 -1.14 -11.70
C ILE A 4 -14.01 -0.73 -10.89
N ASP A 5 -13.11 0.03 -11.52
CA ASP A 5 -11.91 0.55 -10.89
C ASP A 5 -12.14 1.86 -10.11
N ALA A 6 -11.07 2.41 -9.53
CA ALA A 6 -11.15 3.61 -8.70
C ALA A 6 -11.58 4.89 -9.46
N LEU A 7 -11.51 4.92 -10.77
CA LEU A 7 -11.98 6.00 -11.62
C LEU A 7 -13.41 5.78 -12.17
N GLY A 8 -14.07 4.68 -11.78
CA GLY A 8 -15.39 4.32 -12.27
C GLY A 8 -15.39 3.65 -13.64
N VAL A 9 -14.23 3.25 -14.14
CA VAL A 9 -14.12 2.54 -15.43
C VAL A 9 -14.51 1.08 -15.23
N GLU A 10 -15.45 0.59 -16.06
CA GLU A 10 -15.88 -0.82 -16.06
C GLU A 10 -14.95 -1.64 -16.96
N HIS A 11 -14.26 -2.61 -16.38
CA HIS A 11 -13.39 -3.54 -17.06
C HIS A 11 -14.14 -4.82 -17.45
N ARG A 12 -13.72 -5.44 -18.54
CA ARG A 12 -14.25 -6.74 -18.97
C ARG A 12 -13.31 -7.86 -18.54
N PRO A 13 -13.84 -9.02 -18.13
CA PRO A 13 -13.01 -10.20 -17.97
C PRO A 13 -12.26 -10.51 -19.28
N LEU A 14 -11.03 -11.02 -19.14
CA LEU A 14 -10.29 -11.52 -20.30
C LEU A 14 -11.11 -12.55 -21.04
N ALA A 15 -11.23 -12.41 -22.36
CA ALA A 15 -11.95 -13.32 -23.22
C ALA A 15 -11.02 -14.39 -23.79
N GLY A 16 -11.39 -15.66 -23.62
CA GLY A 16 -10.80 -16.77 -24.35
C GLY A 16 -9.31 -17.06 -24.03
N THR A 17 -8.52 -17.28 -25.08
CA THR A 17 -7.12 -17.76 -25.00
C THR A 17 -6.08 -16.64 -24.96
N GLU A 18 -6.46 -15.39 -24.82
CA GLU A 18 -5.52 -14.27 -24.79
C GLU A 18 -4.73 -14.27 -23.47
N ALA A 19 -3.43 -14.48 -23.58
CA ALA A 19 -2.52 -14.36 -22.43
C ALA A 19 -2.29 -12.85 -22.14
N PRO A 20 -2.65 -12.34 -20.94
CA PRO A 20 -2.43 -10.96 -20.59
C PRO A 20 -0.92 -10.67 -20.47
N ARG A 21 -0.52 -9.47 -20.84
CA ARG A 21 0.82 -8.92 -20.64
C ARG A 21 0.71 -7.73 -19.70
N ILE A 22 0.98 -7.95 -18.42
CA ILE A 22 0.71 -6.98 -17.37
C ILE A 22 1.98 -6.21 -17.02
N VAL A 23 1.90 -4.89 -16.99
CA VAL A 23 2.85 -4.01 -16.32
C VAL A 23 2.23 -3.53 -15.02
N SER A 24 2.91 -3.73 -13.90
CA SER A 24 2.51 -3.22 -12.59
C SER A 24 3.50 -2.17 -12.10
N LEU A 25 3.00 -0.97 -11.81
CA LEU A 25 3.83 0.14 -11.33
C LEU A 25 3.80 0.33 -9.81
N VAL A 26 3.23 -0.62 -9.09
CA VAL A 26 3.03 -0.56 -7.64
C VAL A 26 3.54 -1.84 -6.97
N PRO A 27 4.39 -1.74 -5.94
CA PRO A 27 4.97 -2.91 -5.26
C PRO A 27 3.92 -3.87 -4.67
N SER A 28 2.97 -3.36 -3.91
CA SER A 28 1.92 -4.15 -3.27
C SER A 28 0.98 -4.82 -4.28
N LEU A 29 0.69 -4.15 -5.41
CA LEU A 29 -0.12 -4.73 -6.49
C LEU A 29 0.65 -5.79 -7.28
N THR A 30 1.96 -5.63 -7.43
CA THR A 30 2.82 -6.65 -8.05
C THR A 30 2.79 -7.94 -7.22
N GLU A 31 2.90 -7.83 -5.90
CA GLU A 31 2.77 -8.96 -4.98
C GLU A 31 1.39 -9.61 -5.08
N LEU A 32 0.32 -8.80 -5.02
CA LEU A 32 -1.05 -9.29 -5.17
C LEU A 32 -1.26 -10.06 -6.50
N LEU A 33 -0.73 -9.55 -7.61
CA LEU A 33 -0.82 -10.25 -8.90
C LEU A 33 -0.08 -11.59 -8.87
N CYS A 34 1.05 -11.68 -8.17
CA CYS A 34 1.74 -12.96 -7.97
C CYS A 34 0.89 -13.93 -7.15
N ASP A 35 0.27 -13.46 -6.05
CA ASP A 35 -0.57 -14.29 -5.16
C ASP A 35 -1.90 -14.72 -5.82
N LEU A 36 -2.38 -13.95 -6.79
CA LEU A 36 -3.47 -14.35 -7.68
C LEU A 36 -3.05 -15.41 -8.73
N GLY A 37 -1.77 -15.82 -8.78
CA GLY A 37 -1.27 -16.78 -9.75
C GLY A 37 -0.90 -16.18 -11.11
N LEU A 38 -0.81 -14.84 -11.21
CA LEU A 38 -0.59 -14.11 -12.46
C LEU A 38 0.87 -13.74 -12.72
N ALA A 39 1.82 -14.32 -11.97
CA ALA A 39 3.25 -14.04 -12.09
C ALA A 39 3.79 -14.24 -13.52
N GLY A 40 3.31 -15.27 -14.24
CA GLY A 40 3.67 -15.53 -15.64
C GLY A 40 3.16 -14.50 -16.64
N ALA A 41 2.17 -13.69 -16.27
CA ALA A 41 1.61 -12.62 -17.07
C ALA A 41 2.32 -11.27 -16.85
N LEU A 42 3.11 -11.13 -15.78
CA LEU A 42 3.86 -9.91 -15.47
C LEU A 42 5.05 -9.76 -16.41
N VAL A 43 5.00 -8.77 -17.30
CA VAL A 43 6.08 -8.46 -18.25
C VAL A 43 6.94 -7.27 -17.82
N GLY A 44 6.46 -6.45 -16.88
CA GLY A 44 7.20 -5.30 -16.35
C GLY A 44 6.75 -4.91 -14.96
N ARG A 45 7.72 -4.42 -14.15
CA ARG A 45 7.52 -3.95 -12.78
C ARG A 45 8.47 -2.81 -12.43
N THR A 46 8.17 -2.07 -11.37
CA THR A 46 9.11 -1.06 -10.87
C THR A 46 10.32 -1.68 -10.15
N GLY A 47 11.36 -0.90 -9.93
CA GLY A 47 12.52 -1.34 -9.14
C GLY A 47 12.17 -1.66 -7.68
N PHE A 48 11.10 -1.06 -7.16
CA PHE A 48 10.61 -1.23 -5.78
C PHE A 48 9.73 -2.47 -5.59
N CYS A 49 9.29 -3.12 -6.66
CA CYS A 49 8.57 -4.39 -6.57
C CYS A 49 9.56 -5.51 -6.21
N ILE A 50 9.76 -5.76 -4.93
CA ILE A 50 10.77 -6.70 -4.40
C ILE A 50 10.17 -8.02 -3.94
N HIS A 51 8.86 -8.11 -3.83
CA HIS A 51 8.13 -9.31 -3.39
C HIS A 51 7.21 -9.89 -4.47
N PRO A 52 7.09 -11.24 -4.52
CA PRO A 52 7.96 -12.25 -3.92
C PRO A 52 9.33 -12.27 -4.61
N ALA A 53 10.42 -12.20 -3.84
CA ALA A 53 11.76 -11.95 -4.36
C ALA A 53 12.22 -12.93 -5.47
N ALA A 54 11.90 -14.22 -5.33
CA ALA A 54 12.25 -15.25 -6.31
C ALA A 54 11.55 -15.02 -7.66
N THR A 55 10.28 -14.61 -7.64
CA THR A 55 9.44 -14.41 -8.82
C THR A 55 9.78 -13.10 -9.54
N VAL A 56 9.80 -11.98 -8.79
CA VAL A 56 9.96 -10.65 -9.41
C VAL A 56 11.36 -10.41 -9.98
N ARG A 57 12.37 -11.20 -9.55
CA ARG A 57 13.74 -11.09 -10.04
C ARG A 57 13.84 -11.26 -11.56
N ALA A 58 13.03 -12.14 -12.14
CA ALA A 58 12.99 -12.42 -13.58
C ALA A 58 12.19 -11.41 -14.40
N ILE A 59 11.35 -10.58 -13.76
CA ILE A 59 10.48 -9.61 -14.45
C ILE A 59 11.25 -8.33 -14.76
N ALA A 60 11.09 -7.78 -15.97
CA ALA A 60 11.80 -6.61 -16.42
C ALA A 60 11.50 -5.38 -15.52
N LYS A 61 12.56 -4.71 -15.02
CA LYS A 61 12.42 -3.44 -14.31
C LYS A 61 12.17 -2.32 -15.31
N VAL A 62 11.12 -1.50 -15.08
CA VAL A 62 10.72 -0.41 -15.98
C VAL A 62 10.89 0.99 -15.36
N GLY A 63 11.71 1.12 -14.32
CA GLY A 63 11.94 2.37 -13.59
C GLY A 63 11.43 2.32 -12.17
N GLY A 64 11.20 3.48 -11.57
CA GLY A 64 10.57 3.65 -10.26
C GLY A 64 9.05 3.78 -10.37
N THR A 65 8.38 4.14 -9.27
CA THR A 65 6.93 4.42 -9.26
C THR A 65 6.61 5.78 -9.90
N LYS A 66 7.50 6.77 -9.75
CA LYS A 66 7.37 8.12 -10.31
C LYS A 66 8.26 8.35 -11.52
N ASP A 67 9.43 7.71 -11.58
CA ASP A 67 10.37 7.79 -12.71
C ASP A 67 10.29 6.51 -13.55
N VAL A 68 9.37 6.49 -14.51
CA VAL A 68 9.02 5.33 -15.32
C VAL A 68 9.64 5.44 -16.72
N ASN A 69 10.28 4.38 -17.22
CA ASN A 69 10.83 4.32 -18.55
C ASN A 69 9.74 3.89 -19.57
N ILE A 70 9.06 4.87 -20.15
CA ILE A 70 7.94 4.69 -21.08
C ILE A 70 8.36 3.86 -22.31
N ASP A 71 9.54 4.14 -22.89
CA ASP A 71 10.02 3.42 -24.09
C ASP A 71 10.30 1.94 -23.78
N LYS A 72 10.79 1.64 -22.58
CA LYS A 72 10.99 0.25 -22.16
C LYS A 72 9.65 -0.46 -22.02
N ILE A 73 8.64 0.20 -21.43
CA ILE A 73 7.29 -0.35 -21.33
C ILE A 73 6.70 -0.59 -22.72
N ARG A 74 6.87 0.37 -23.65
CA ARG A 74 6.37 0.21 -25.03
C ARG A 74 6.95 -1.03 -25.72
N ARG A 75 8.27 -1.29 -25.55
CA ARG A 75 8.91 -2.49 -26.11
C ARG A 75 8.41 -3.80 -25.51
N LEU A 76 7.91 -3.76 -24.27
CA LEU A 76 7.29 -4.93 -23.64
C LEU A 76 5.89 -5.23 -24.21
N ALA A 77 5.31 -4.35 -25.02
CA ALA A 77 3.99 -4.50 -25.62
C ALA A 77 2.91 -4.98 -24.61
N PRO A 78 2.70 -4.27 -23.49
CA PRO A 78 1.72 -4.69 -22.49
C PRO A 78 0.30 -4.52 -23.02
N THR A 79 -0.59 -5.41 -22.59
CA THR A 79 -2.03 -5.32 -22.80
C THR A 79 -2.74 -4.64 -21.64
N HIS A 80 -2.14 -4.70 -20.46
CA HIS A 80 -2.71 -4.15 -19.22
C HIS A 80 -1.65 -3.39 -18.42
N LEU A 81 -2.10 -2.29 -17.83
CA LEU A 81 -1.33 -1.50 -16.87
C LEU A 81 -2.10 -1.45 -15.54
N VAL A 82 -1.43 -1.75 -14.43
CA VAL A 82 -2.00 -1.67 -13.09
C VAL A 82 -1.26 -0.59 -12.30
N VAL A 83 -2.01 0.39 -11.81
CA VAL A 83 -1.51 1.62 -11.15
C VAL A 83 -2.34 1.98 -9.93
N ASN A 84 -1.82 2.93 -9.12
CA ASN A 84 -2.51 3.49 -7.96
C ASN A 84 -2.44 5.03 -8.00
N ILE A 85 -3.52 5.68 -7.54
CA ILE A 85 -3.65 7.15 -7.56
C ILE A 85 -2.58 7.85 -6.72
N ASP A 86 -2.21 7.29 -5.56
CA ASP A 86 -1.25 7.92 -4.66
C ASP A 86 0.21 7.68 -5.06
N GLU A 87 0.48 6.59 -5.77
CA GLU A 87 1.85 6.15 -6.06
C GLU A 87 2.32 6.53 -7.46
N ASN A 88 1.42 6.68 -8.42
CA ASN A 88 1.77 6.94 -9.79
C ASN A 88 1.30 8.31 -10.26
N GLU A 89 2.18 9.04 -10.92
CA GLU A 89 1.86 10.37 -11.43
C GLU A 89 0.91 10.30 -12.63
N LYS A 90 -0.19 11.08 -12.56
CA LYS A 90 -1.20 11.11 -13.62
C LYS A 90 -0.64 11.37 -15.01
N PRO A 91 0.29 12.33 -15.25
CA PRO A 91 0.86 12.54 -16.58
C PRO A 91 1.57 11.31 -17.15
N THR A 92 2.26 10.54 -16.29
CA THR A 92 2.91 9.28 -16.68
C THR A 92 1.88 8.23 -17.07
N VAL A 93 0.81 8.09 -16.29
CA VAL A 93 -0.28 7.15 -16.57
C VAL A 93 -0.99 7.52 -17.87
N ASP A 94 -1.27 8.81 -18.11
CA ASP A 94 -1.90 9.31 -19.34
C ASP A 94 -1.02 8.98 -20.57
N ALA A 95 0.30 9.16 -20.48
CA ALA A 95 1.23 8.83 -21.57
C ALA A 95 1.28 7.33 -21.87
N LEU A 96 1.14 6.49 -20.85
CA LEU A 96 1.07 5.02 -20.98
C LEU A 96 -0.27 4.58 -21.56
N ALA A 97 -1.38 5.20 -21.16
CA ALA A 97 -2.72 4.93 -21.65
C ALA A 97 -2.88 5.23 -23.17
N ALA A 98 -2.02 6.07 -23.71
CA ALA A 98 -2.01 6.35 -25.15
C ALA A 98 -1.67 5.13 -26.05
N PHE A 99 -1.06 4.08 -25.47
CA PHE A 99 -0.69 2.87 -26.21
C PHE A 99 -0.97 1.54 -25.47
N ILE A 100 -1.39 1.59 -24.19
CA ILE A 100 -1.81 0.40 -23.46
C ILE A 100 -3.34 0.40 -23.40
N PRO A 101 -4.01 -0.61 -23.97
CA PRO A 101 -5.46 -0.56 -24.16
C PRO A 101 -6.27 -0.66 -22.86
N ASN A 102 -5.71 -1.30 -21.80
CA ASN A 102 -6.42 -1.49 -20.54
C ASN A 102 -5.60 -0.94 -19.38
N VAL A 103 -6.05 0.15 -18.79
CA VAL A 103 -5.44 0.75 -17.59
C VAL A 103 -6.37 0.53 -16.41
N ILE A 104 -5.91 -0.16 -15.38
CA ILE A 104 -6.64 -0.47 -14.17
C ILE A 104 -6.09 0.43 -13.07
N VAL A 105 -6.91 1.35 -12.60
CA VAL A 105 -6.54 2.32 -11.57
C VAL A 105 -7.10 1.88 -10.22
N THR A 106 -6.24 1.77 -9.23
CA THR A 106 -6.63 1.37 -7.88
C THR A 106 -6.48 2.52 -6.89
N HIS A 107 -7.27 2.51 -5.81
CA HIS A 107 -7.14 3.48 -4.72
C HIS A 107 -7.75 2.95 -3.42
N PRO A 108 -7.24 1.85 -2.85
CA PRO A 108 -7.71 1.39 -1.55
C PRO A 108 -7.29 2.38 -0.47
N LEU A 109 -8.26 2.86 0.29
CA LEU A 109 -8.09 3.84 1.38
C LEU A 109 -8.34 3.21 2.76
N ASP A 110 -9.13 2.14 2.78
CA ASP A 110 -9.47 1.41 4.00
C ASP A 110 -8.99 -0.05 3.86
N PRO A 111 -8.49 -0.68 4.92
CA PRO A 111 -8.17 -2.11 4.88
C PRO A 111 -9.30 -2.98 4.33
N ARG A 112 -10.56 -2.60 4.56
CA ARG A 112 -11.74 -3.32 4.04
C ARG A 112 -11.95 -3.19 2.54
N ASP A 113 -11.18 -2.34 1.85
CA ASP A 113 -11.22 -2.25 0.39
C ASP A 113 -10.48 -3.42 -0.27
N ASN A 114 -9.62 -4.14 0.47
CA ASN A 114 -8.80 -5.23 -0.06
C ASN A 114 -9.61 -6.37 -0.70
N PRO A 115 -10.70 -6.90 -0.10
CA PRO A 115 -11.53 -7.93 -0.75
C PRO A 115 -12.10 -7.46 -2.09
N GLY A 116 -12.50 -6.18 -2.20
CA GLY A 116 -12.94 -5.58 -3.45
C GLY A 116 -11.83 -5.54 -4.50
N LEU A 117 -10.61 -5.17 -4.09
CA LEU A 117 -9.44 -5.14 -4.95
C LEU A 117 -9.06 -6.54 -5.46
N TYR A 118 -9.09 -7.57 -4.59
CA TYR A 118 -8.82 -8.96 -4.99
C TYR A 118 -9.82 -9.44 -6.04
N ARG A 119 -11.11 -9.17 -5.82
CA ARG A 119 -12.19 -9.54 -6.77
C ARG A 119 -12.10 -8.75 -8.07
N LEU A 120 -11.71 -7.49 -8.03
CA LEU A 120 -11.51 -6.69 -9.24
C LEU A 120 -10.43 -7.32 -10.13
N LEU A 121 -9.22 -7.50 -9.59
CA LEU A 121 -8.11 -8.07 -10.36
C LEU A 121 -8.35 -9.54 -10.70
N GLY A 122 -8.85 -10.33 -9.77
CA GLY A 122 -9.21 -11.74 -10.01
C GLY A 122 -10.28 -11.90 -11.08
N GLY A 123 -11.29 -11.03 -11.11
CA GLY A 123 -12.35 -11.03 -12.11
C GLY A 123 -11.86 -10.62 -13.51
N ILE A 124 -11.02 -9.57 -13.59
CA ILE A 124 -10.44 -9.13 -14.87
C ILE A 124 -9.56 -10.23 -15.47
N PHE A 125 -8.70 -10.85 -14.68
CA PHE A 125 -7.68 -11.79 -15.15
C PHE A 125 -8.07 -13.28 -15.03
N GLY A 126 -9.32 -13.59 -14.72
CA GLY A 126 -9.79 -14.99 -14.64
C GLY A 126 -9.25 -15.77 -13.43
N ALA A 127 -8.79 -15.08 -12.38
CA ALA A 127 -8.22 -15.64 -11.15
C ALA A 127 -9.22 -15.60 -9.96
N GLY A 128 -10.51 -15.75 -10.23
CA GLY A 128 -11.59 -15.59 -9.23
C GLY A 128 -11.45 -16.49 -8.01
N GLU A 129 -11.07 -17.77 -8.19
CA GLU A 129 -10.87 -18.69 -7.06
C GLU A 129 -9.71 -18.23 -6.14
N ALA A 130 -8.61 -17.75 -6.72
CA ALA A 130 -7.50 -17.21 -5.93
C ALA A 130 -7.92 -15.94 -5.18
N ALA A 131 -8.70 -15.07 -5.82
CA ALA A 131 -9.27 -13.88 -5.18
C ALA A 131 -10.16 -14.22 -3.98
N GLU A 132 -11.03 -15.20 -4.10
CA GLU A 132 -11.90 -15.61 -2.98
C GLU A 132 -11.11 -16.28 -1.85
N ARG A 133 -10.03 -17.02 -2.15
CA ARG A 133 -9.11 -17.51 -1.10
C ARG A 133 -8.43 -16.36 -0.33
N LEU A 134 -8.00 -15.32 -1.02
CA LEU A 134 -7.44 -14.11 -0.38
C LEU A 134 -8.51 -13.37 0.44
N CYS A 135 -9.73 -13.24 -0.07
CA CYS A 135 -10.86 -12.67 0.68
C CYS A 135 -11.10 -13.41 1.99
N ALA A 136 -11.18 -14.76 1.93
CA ALA A 136 -11.41 -15.57 3.11
C ALA A 136 -10.27 -15.43 4.15
N ALA A 137 -9.01 -15.42 3.70
CA ALA A 137 -7.86 -15.23 4.56
C ALA A 137 -7.84 -13.83 5.20
N PHE A 138 -8.19 -12.79 4.43
CA PHE A 138 -8.32 -11.43 4.95
C PHE A 138 -9.40 -11.32 6.01
N GLU A 139 -10.60 -11.82 5.75
CA GLU A 139 -11.73 -11.78 6.67
C GLU A 139 -11.43 -12.52 7.99
N GLN A 140 -10.72 -13.63 7.91
CA GLN A 140 -10.28 -14.37 9.09
C GLN A 140 -9.38 -13.49 9.98
N GLU A 141 -8.36 -12.85 9.42
CA GLU A 141 -7.42 -12.03 10.19
C GLU A 141 -8.06 -10.72 10.67
N TYR A 142 -8.90 -10.10 9.83
CA TYR A 142 -9.66 -8.90 10.18
C TYR A 142 -10.59 -9.17 11.37
N THR A 143 -11.32 -10.29 11.34
CA THR A 143 -12.21 -10.71 12.42
C THR A 143 -11.42 -10.98 13.71
N ALA A 144 -10.29 -11.69 13.60
CA ALA A 144 -9.42 -11.97 14.74
C ALA A 144 -8.85 -10.69 15.39
N LEU A 145 -8.48 -9.70 14.60
CA LEU A 145 -8.02 -8.39 15.10
C LEU A 145 -9.17 -7.63 15.77
N SER A 146 -10.35 -7.60 15.13
CA SER A 146 -11.53 -6.88 15.63
C SER A 146 -12.12 -7.50 16.91
N ALA A 147 -11.88 -8.78 17.16
CA ALA A 147 -12.34 -9.48 18.36
C ALA A 147 -11.48 -9.20 19.62
N LEU A 148 -10.35 -8.50 19.47
CA LEU A 148 -9.52 -8.14 20.61
C LEU A 148 -10.25 -7.15 21.53
N ALA A 149 -10.06 -7.30 22.85
CA ALA A 149 -10.65 -6.43 23.84
C ALA A 149 -10.29 -4.96 23.57
N PRO A 150 -11.22 -4.01 23.73
CA PRO A 150 -10.91 -2.59 23.61
C PRO A 150 -9.76 -2.18 24.52
N GLN A 151 -8.88 -1.34 24.02
CA GLN A 151 -7.80 -0.72 24.77
C GLN A 151 -7.98 0.80 24.78
N PRO A 152 -7.38 1.53 25.74
CA PRO A 152 -7.34 2.99 25.68
C PRO A 152 -6.77 3.47 24.35
N LEU A 153 -7.41 4.49 23.77
CA LEU A 153 -6.97 5.07 22.52
C LEU A 153 -5.59 5.71 22.70
N ARG A 154 -4.61 5.29 21.93
CA ARG A 154 -3.27 5.90 21.88
C ARG A 154 -3.18 6.87 20.71
N ARG A 155 -2.76 8.12 20.97
CA ARG A 155 -2.48 9.10 19.92
C ARG A 155 -1.04 8.97 19.47
N VAL A 156 -0.84 8.62 18.21
CA VAL A 156 0.50 8.33 17.66
C VAL A 156 0.87 9.30 16.55
N LEU A 157 2.15 9.61 16.43
CA LEU A 157 2.72 10.29 15.28
C LEU A 157 3.49 9.27 14.43
N TYR A 158 2.90 8.89 13.29
CA TYR A 158 3.54 7.97 12.34
C TYR A 158 4.43 8.75 11.38
N CYS A 159 5.73 8.55 11.44
CA CYS A 159 6.72 9.24 10.61
C CYS A 159 7.11 8.38 9.41
N ILE A 160 7.10 8.98 8.21
CA ILE A 160 7.43 8.33 6.93
C ILE A 160 8.69 8.88 6.28
N TRP A 161 9.18 10.05 6.72
CA TRP A 161 10.37 10.71 6.16
C TRP A 161 11.01 11.65 7.16
N GLN A 162 12.32 11.84 7.01
CA GLN A 162 13.12 12.85 7.72
C GLN A 162 13.81 13.75 6.69
N ASP A 163 13.94 15.04 7.04
CA ASP A 163 14.57 16.08 6.23
C ASP A 163 13.88 16.34 4.86
N PRO A 164 12.66 16.92 4.88
CA PRO A 164 11.91 17.41 6.04
C PRO A 164 11.12 16.27 6.73
N TRP A 165 10.77 16.44 8.00
CA TRP A 165 9.89 15.50 8.68
C TRP A 165 8.51 15.43 8.02
N MET A 166 8.07 14.21 7.71
CA MET A 166 6.77 13.97 7.12
C MET A 166 6.00 12.90 7.88
N THR A 167 4.71 13.08 7.92
CA THR A 167 3.76 12.15 8.52
C THR A 167 2.63 11.80 7.55
N VAL A 168 1.64 11.06 8.00
CA VAL A 168 0.44 10.70 7.24
C VAL A 168 -0.79 11.40 7.82
N GLY A 169 -1.70 11.83 6.96
CA GLY A 169 -3.00 12.35 7.36
C GLY A 169 -3.96 11.22 7.76
N ARG A 170 -5.04 11.58 8.46
CA ARG A 170 -6.07 10.62 8.90
C ARG A 170 -6.83 9.97 7.75
N ASP A 171 -6.82 10.60 6.57
CA ASP A 171 -7.44 10.07 5.36
C ASP A 171 -6.43 9.27 4.51
N THR A 172 -5.69 8.36 5.15
CA THR A 172 -4.75 7.45 4.49
C THR A 172 -4.99 6.01 4.93
N TYR A 173 -4.57 5.08 4.09
CA TYR A 173 -4.62 3.65 4.40
C TYR A 173 -3.89 3.34 5.72
N ILE A 174 -2.69 3.92 5.93
CA ILE A 174 -1.88 3.75 7.14
C ILE A 174 -2.65 4.19 8.39
N ALA A 175 -3.29 5.37 8.35
CA ALA A 175 -4.05 5.87 9.49
C ALA A 175 -5.24 4.95 9.84
N ARG A 176 -5.87 4.34 8.85
CA ARG A 176 -6.95 3.37 9.06
C ARG A 176 -6.45 2.03 9.56
N MET A 177 -5.25 1.59 9.15
CA MET A 177 -4.56 0.45 9.76
C MET A 177 -4.28 0.70 11.24
N LEU A 178 -3.72 1.87 11.57
CA LEU A 178 -3.48 2.27 12.97
C LEU A 178 -4.78 2.25 13.80
N ALA A 179 -5.88 2.75 13.23
CA ALA A 179 -7.18 2.77 13.92
C ALA A 179 -7.67 1.37 14.29
N LEU A 180 -7.43 0.35 13.47
CA LEU A 180 -7.75 -1.05 13.78
C LEU A 180 -6.93 -1.57 14.98
N ALA A 181 -5.75 -1.01 15.21
CA ALA A 181 -4.93 -1.33 16.37
C ALA A 181 -5.23 -0.47 17.61
N GLY A 182 -6.28 0.35 17.60
CA GLY A 182 -6.63 1.26 18.70
C GLY A 182 -5.72 2.48 18.78
N MET A 183 -5.06 2.84 17.69
CA MET A 183 -4.18 4.01 17.60
C MET A 183 -4.83 5.09 16.75
N GLN A 184 -4.75 6.34 17.18
CA GLN A 184 -5.20 7.48 16.41
C GLN A 184 -4.00 8.25 15.89
N GLN A 185 -3.88 8.32 14.56
CA GLN A 185 -2.88 9.16 13.92
C GLN A 185 -3.09 10.63 14.30
N TRP A 186 -2.01 11.30 14.75
CA TRP A 186 -2.00 12.74 14.96
C TRP A 186 -2.12 13.49 13.63
N GLN A 187 -2.86 14.59 13.67
CA GLN A 187 -2.97 15.49 12.52
C GLN A 187 -3.20 16.90 13.03
N ALA A 188 -2.46 17.88 12.49
CA ALA A 188 -2.67 19.27 12.79
C ALA A 188 -4.12 19.69 12.43
N PRO A 189 -4.76 20.59 13.21
CA PRO A 189 -6.19 20.89 13.10
C PRO A 189 -6.67 21.32 11.71
N GLU A 190 -5.87 22.07 10.97
CA GLU A 190 -6.23 22.59 9.64
C GLU A 190 -5.53 21.85 8.49
N GLU A 191 -4.78 20.77 8.78
CA GLU A 191 -4.06 20.03 7.77
C GLU A 191 -5.00 19.08 7.01
N GLN A 192 -5.04 19.22 5.68
CA GLN A 192 -5.86 18.39 4.79
C GLN A 192 -5.02 17.52 3.84
N ARG A 193 -3.69 17.73 3.79
CA ARG A 193 -2.81 16.93 2.95
C ARG A 193 -2.71 15.52 3.51
N ARG A 194 -2.63 14.55 2.61
CA ARG A 194 -2.50 13.14 2.99
C ARG A 194 -1.11 12.80 3.50
N TYR A 195 -0.08 13.52 3.04
CA TYR A 195 1.33 13.33 3.42
C TYR A 195 1.96 14.68 3.76
N PRO A 196 1.60 15.28 4.91
CA PRO A 196 2.08 16.60 5.29
C PRO A 196 3.51 16.58 5.83
N VAL A 197 4.22 17.67 5.58
CA VAL A 197 5.42 18.04 6.34
C VAL A 197 4.98 18.62 7.68
N PHE A 198 5.71 18.29 8.74
CA PHE A 198 5.50 18.87 10.06
C PHE A 198 6.81 19.36 10.70
N THR A 199 6.69 20.16 11.74
CA THR A 199 7.82 20.61 12.56
C THR A 199 7.57 20.23 14.01
N TRP A 200 8.58 19.70 14.67
CA TRP A 200 8.51 19.38 16.09
C TRP A 200 8.23 20.65 16.93
N SER A 201 7.32 20.55 17.85
CA SER A 201 6.96 21.60 18.80
C SER A 201 6.42 21.00 20.10
N ASP A 202 6.52 21.73 21.20
CA ASP A 202 5.96 21.29 22.48
C ASP A 202 4.45 21.03 22.39
N ALA A 203 3.73 21.82 21.58
CA ALA A 203 2.31 21.62 21.35
C ALA A 203 2.02 20.25 20.73
N LEU A 204 2.74 19.88 19.66
CA LEU A 204 2.61 18.56 19.02
C LEU A 204 2.97 17.46 20.01
N VAL A 205 4.12 17.57 20.68
CA VAL A 205 4.62 16.55 21.62
C VAL A 205 3.63 16.30 22.77
N ASN A 206 2.92 17.34 23.22
CA ASN A 206 1.88 17.19 24.26
C ASN A 206 0.59 16.52 23.76
N GLU A 207 0.36 16.48 22.46
CA GLU A 207 -0.82 15.86 21.86
C GLU A 207 -0.66 14.40 21.51
N ILE A 208 0.57 13.84 21.58
CA ILE A 208 0.87 12.46 21.22
C ILE A 208 1.31 11.65 22.43
N ASP A 209 1.04 10.35 22.39
CA ASP A 209 1.46 9.39 23.40
C ASP A 209 2.72 8.64 22.97
N GLU A 210 2.94 8.46 21.65
CA GLU A 210 4.01 7.66 21.08
C GLU A 210 4.38 8.10 19.66
N VAL A 211 5.65 7.88 19.25
CA VAL A 211 6.15 8.10 17.89
C VAL A 211 6.42 6.76 17.22
N LEU A 212 5.87 6.55 16.03
CA LEU A 212 6.10 5.36 15.22
C LEU A 212 6.98 5.72 14.02
N LEU A 213 8.13 5.09 13.90
CA LEU A 213 9.13 5.32 12.86
C LEU A 213 9.08 4.19 11.83
N SER A 214 8.61 4.50 10.62
CA SER A 214 8.40 3.50 9.57
C SER A 214 9.71 2.99 8.96
N SER A 215 9.75 1.71 8.57
CA SER A 215 10.89 1.16 7.82
C SER A 215 10.91 1.59 6.35
N GLU A 216 9.84 2.22 5.85
CA GLU A 216 9.71 2.76 4.49
C GLU A 216 8.75 3.96 4.41
N PRO A 217 8.83 4.80 3.37
CA PRO A 217 9.85 4.82 2.31
C PRO A 217 11.22 5.29 2.82
N TYR A 218 11.29 6.02 3.96
CA TYR A 218 12.52 6.35 4.64
C TYR A 218 12.86 5.25 5.65
N ARG A 219 14.12 4.78 5.61
CA ARG A 219 14.56 3.73 6.52
C ARG A 219 15.01 4.30 7.86
N PHE A 220 14.10 4.40 8.80
CA PHE A 220 14.45 4.71 10.18
C PHE A 220 15.21 3.55 10.84
N THR A 221 16.03 3.86 11.86
CA THR A 221 16.89 2.94 12.62
C THR A 221 16.74 3.19 14.12
N GLU A 222 17.33 2.34 14.95
CA GLU A 222 17.35 2.52 16.41
C GLU A 222 17.99 3.85 16.83
N ASP A 223 18.99 4.36 16.11
CA ASP A 223 19.58 5.67 16.38
C ASP A 223 18.55 6.81 16.29
N HIS A 224 17.56 6.66 15.38
CA HIS A 224 16.46 7.62 15.25
C HIS A 224 15.47 7.49 16.43
N VAL A 225 15.21 6.27 16.90
CA VAL A 225 14.40 6.03 18.11
C VAL A 225 15.02 6.78 19.29
N ASP A 226 16.29 6.52 19.60
CA ASP A 226 17.02 7.16 20.68
C ASP A 226 17.04 8.69 20.56
N ALA A 227 17.18 9.21 19.33
CA ALA A 227 17.19 10.66 19.09
C ALA A 227 15.82 11.29 19.37
N ILE A 228 14.74 10.66 18.92
CA ILE A 228 13.37 11.14 19.12
C ILE A 228 12.97 11.06 20.60
N GLU A 229 13.26 9.97 21.29
CA GLU A 229 12.99 9.85 22.71
C GLU A 229 13.69 10.93 23.54
N ARG A 230 14.99 11.19 23.26
CA ARG A 230 15.73 12.27 23.91
C ARG A 230 15.17 13.66 23.60
N GLN A 231 14.73 13.89 22.36
CA GLN A 231 14.20 15.17 21.90
C GLN A 231 12.80 15.46 22.48
N THR A 232 11.94 14.45 22.52
CA THR A 232 10.51 14.65 22.80
C THR A 232 10.09 14.18 24.19
N GLY A 233 10.86 13.29 24.83
CA GLY A 233 10.47 12.60 26.06
C GLY A 233 9.30 11.64 25.87
N ARG A 234 8.90 11.37 24.60
CA ARG A 234 7.85 10.39 24.29
C ARG A 234 8.47 9.07 23.85
N PRO A 235 7.86 7.92 24.18
CA PRO A 235 8.26 6.65 23.63
C PRO A 235 8.29 6.69 22.10
N ALA A 236 9.31 6.07 21.52
CA ALA A 236 9.40 5.89 20.08
C ALA A 236 9.76 4.44 19.75
N ARG A 237 9.30 3.93 18.62
CA ARG A 237 9.70 2.59 18.14
C ARG A 237 9.68 2.49 16.62
N LEU A 238 10.45 1.55 16.12
CA LEU A 238 10.40 1.15 14.73
C LEU A 238 9.14 0.33 14.46
N VAL A 239 8.54 0.56 13.29
CA VAL A 239 7.42 -0.24 12.79
C VAL A 239 7.69 -0.69 11.36
N ASP A 240 7.20 -1.87 11.01
CA ASP A 240 7.31 -2.40 9.66
C ASP A 240 6.37 -1.63 8.72
N GLY A 241 6.96 -0.78 7.87
CA GLY A 241 6.23 0.07 6.94
C GLY A 241 5.46 -0.72 5.90
N GLU A 242 6.01 -1.84 5.40
CA GLU A 242 5.30 -2.69 4.44
C GLU A 242 4.02 -3.29 5.06
N MET A 243 4.09 -3.74 6.31
CA MET A 243 2.92 -4.28 7.03
C MET A 243 1.85 -3.24 7.31
N MET A 244 2.25 -1.96 7.38
CA MET A 244 1.34 -0.84 7.66
C MET A 244 0.77 -0.18 6.41
N SER A 245 1.53 -0.17 5.31
CA SER A 245 1.20 0.62 4.12
C SER A 245 0.76 -0.22 2.91
N TRP A 246 1.21 -1.48 2.80
CA TRP A 246 0.92 -2.29 1.63
C TRP A 246 -0.48 -2.91 1.70
N TYR A 247 -1.38 -2.34 0.92
CA TYR A 247 -2.66 -2.97 0.58
C TYR A 247 -2.42 -4.15 -0.38
N GLY A 248 -3.47 -4.85 -0.77
CA GLY A 248 -3.33 -6.11 -1.51
C GLY A 248 -3.11 -7.29 -0.56
N SER A 249 -2.51 -8.36 -1.05
CA SER A 249 -2.37 -9.60 -0.29
C SER A 249 -1.56 -9.46 0.99
N ARG A 250 -0.61 -8.52 1.06
CA ARG A 250 0.16 -8.21 2.27
C ARG A 250 -0.69 -7.69 3.42
N ALA A 251 -1.85 -7.10 3.15
CA ALA A 251 -2.79 -6.69 4.18
C ALA A 251 -3.17 -7.82 5.16
N ILE A 252 -3.16 -9.09 4.69
CA ILE A 252 -3.42 -10.26 5.54
C ILE A 252 -2.32 -10.41 6.60
N ALA A 253 -1.05 -10.29 6.20
CA ALA A 253 0.07 -10.28 7.14
C ALA A 253 0.07 -9.00 8.01
N GLY A 254 -0.32 -7.85 7.43
CA GLY A 254 -0.51 -6.60 8.15
C GLY A 254 -1.50 -6.70 9.30
N MET A 255 -2.64 -7.40 9.13
CA MET A 255 -3.60 -7.64 10.23
C MET A 255 -2.98 -8.48 11.36
N ARG A 256 -2.16 -9.48 11.05
CA ARG A 256 -1.43 -10.26 12.06
C ARG A 256 -0.41 -9.40 12.79
N TYR A 257 0.32 -8.58 12.05
CA TYR A 257 1.28 -7.64 12.61
C TYR A 257 0.62 -6.67 13.58
N LEU A 258 -0.53 -6.08 13.21
CA LEU A 258 -1.29 -5.19 14.08
C LEU A 258 -1.75 -5.88 15.38
N ARG A 259 -2.08 -7.17 15.33
CA ARG A 259 -2.41 -7.91 16.57
C ARG A 259 -1.22 -7.99 17.53
N GLY A 260 0.00 -8.21 17.01
CA GLY A 260 1.22 -8.16 17.81
C GLY A 260 1.45 -6.78 18.41
N LEU A 261 1.42 -5.75 17.56
CA LEU A 261 1.60 -4.34 17.93
C LEU A 261 0.64 -3.85 19.02
N ARG A 262 -0.53 -4.48 19.11
CA ARG A 262 -1.57 -4.14 20.09
C ARG A 262 -1.35 -4.83 21.44
N GLN A 263 -0.57 -5.91 21.50
CA GLN A 263 -0.29 -6.66 22.72
C GLN A 263 0.96 -6.12 23.45
N ASP A 264 1.83 -5.40 22.74
CA ASP A 264 3.00 -4.71 23.26
C ASP A 264 2.63 -3.31 23.82
#